data_9b52cb555d242c24d5daca95a295ea38
#
_entry.id   9b52cb555d242c24d5daca95a295ea38
#
_cell.length_a   1.000
_cell.length_b   1.000
_cell.length_c   1.000
_cell.angle_alpha   90.00
_cell.angle_beta   90.00
_cell.angle_gamma   90.00
#
_symmetry.space_group_name_H-M   'P 1'
#
loop_
_entity.id
_entity.type
_entity.pdbx_description
1 polymer ?
#
loop_
_entity_poly.entity_id
_entity_poly.type
_entity_poly.pdbx_seq_one_letter_code
_entity_poly.pdbx_strand_id
1 'polypeptide(L)'
;MKVRSLLFGMLCMLALGASLASCSDDDDDSLDDGGSKVTLPQARVYILNEGGWGANNARLAFYAPNKDADFISDIYQTQNNAKLGDLGQSMIEYEDEIYIAVSGSNYLTKLNAAGVELKRVSFVDDNNLSAG
;
A
#
# COMPACT_ATOMS: atom_id res chain seq x y z
N MET A 1 49.58 -28.34 12.17
CA MET A 1 48.58 -28.28 13.24
C MET A 1 48.06 -26.91 13.49
N LYS A 2 48.90 -25.93 13.63
CA LYS A 2 48.45 -24.53 13.85
C LYS A 2 47.65 -23.97 12.69
N VAL A 3 47.92 -24.41 11.48
CA VAL A 3 47.21 -23.98 10.29
C VAL A 3 45.75 -24.42 10.30
N ARG A 4 45.46 -25.56 10.87
CA ARG A 4 44.07 -26.07 10.97
C ARG A 4 43.22 -25.24 11.88
N SER A 5 43.75 -24.79 13.00
CA SER A 5 42.99 -23.91 13.91
C SER A 5 42.69 -22.58 13.28
N LEU A 6 43.60 -22.05 12.49
CA LEU A 6 43.39 -20.81 11.77
C LEU A 6 42.29 -20.95 10.73
N LEU A 7 42.30 -22.07 10.01
CA LEU A 7 41.25 -22.34 9.03
C LEU A 7 39.88 -22.48 9.67
N PHE A 8 39.81 -23.12 10.82
CA PHE A 8 38.55 -23.21 11.57
C PHE A 8 38.07 -21.85 12.04
N GLY A 9 38.94 -21.01 12.53
CA GLY A 9 38.60 -19.67 12.94
C GLY A 9 38.05 -18.84 11.79
N MET A 10 38.65 -18.92 10.63
CA MET A 10 38.17 -18.21 9.44
C MET A 10 36.82 -18.71 8.99
N LEU A 11 36.61 -20.02 9.03
CA LEU A 11 35.35 -20.60 8.63
C LEU A 11 34.20 -20.14 9.55
N CYS A 12 34.43 -20.08 10.84
CA CYS A 12 33.46 -19.61 11.79
C CYS A 12 33.10 -18.15 11.56
N MET A 13 34.07 -17.33 11.22
CA MET A 13 33.82 -15.92 10.92
C MET A 13 32.96 -15.73 9.68
N LEU A 14 33.21 -16.53 8.67
CA LEU A 14 32.41 -16.48 7.44
C LEU A 14 30.96 -16.88 7.72
N ALA A 15 30.75 -17.89 8.56
CA ALA A 15 29.41 -18.32 8.94
C ALA A 15 28.66 -17.23 9.70
N LEU A 16 29.33 -16.53 10.61
CA LEU A 16 28.76 -15.43 11.33
C LEU A 16 28.40 -14.26 10.40
N GLY A 17 29.26 -13.95 9.45
CA GLY A 17 28.98 -12.93 8.47
C GLY A 17 27.75 -13.24 7.62
N ALA A 18 27.58 -14.48 7.23
CA ALA A 18 26.40 -14.91 6.49
C ALA A 18 25.13 -14.82 7.33
N SER A 19 25.18 -15.17 8.61
CA SER A 19 24.03 -15.02 9.51
C SER A 19 23.62 -13.57 9.67
N LEU A 20 24.56 -12.68 9.80
CA LEU A 20 24.27 -11.26 9.92
C LEU A 20 23.64 -10.69 8.66
N ALA A 21 24.09 -11.16 7.51
CA ALA A 21 23.50 -10.72 6.24
C ALA A 21 22.05 -11.20 6.09
N SER A 22 21.72 -12.38 6.59
CA SER A 22 20.34 -12.87 6.56
C SER A 22 19.45 -12.20 7.60
N CYS A 23 20.04 -11.65 8.65
CA CYS A 23 19.30 -10.90 9.67
C CYS A 23 18.97 -9.49 9.25
N SER A 24 19.35 -9.06 8.08
CA SER A 24 18.84 -7.81 7.52
C SER A 24 17.39 -7.99 7.13
N ASP A 25 16.58 -8.36 8.09
CA ASP A 25 15.14 -8.46 8.01
C ASP A 25 14.50 -7.07 7.92
N ASP A 26 15.23 -6.10 7.48
CA ASP A 26 14.75 -4.79 7.08
C ASP A 26 13.63 -4.89 6.05
N ASP A 27 13.48 -6.05 5.44
CA ASP A 27 12.35 -6.37 4.57
C ASP A 27 11.00 -6.28 5.30
N ASP A 28 10.98 -6.45 6.62
CA ASP A 28 9.76 -6.36 7.42
C ASP A 28 9.18 -4.94 7.47
N ASP A 29 10.02 -3.93 7.24
CA ASP A 29 9.61 -2.52 7.21
C ASP A 29 9.17 -2.08 5.82
N SER A 30 9.20 -2.98 4.85
CA SER A 30 8.84 -2.68 3.47
C SER A 30 7.33 -2.76 3.29
N LEU A 31 6.74 -1.70 2.78
CA LEU A 31 5.31 -1.67 2.46
C LEU A 31 5.01 -2.58 1.28
N ASP A 32 3.80 -3.14 1.26
CA ASP A 32 3.35 -3.97 0.14
C ASP A 32 2.99 -3.10 -1.06
N ASP A 33 3.84 -3.14 -2.08
CA ASP A 33 3.64 -2.43 -3.33
C ASP A 33 3.27 -3.38 -4.48
N GLY A 34 2.77 -4.56 -4.17
CA GLY A 34 2.42 -5.55 -5.19
C GLY A 34 1.43 -5.03 -6.21
N GLY A 35 1.79 -5.13 -7.48
CA GLY A 35 0.96 -4.63 -8.59
C GLY A 35 1.07 -3.14 -8.86
N SER A 36 1.95 -2.43 -8.15
CA SER A 36 2.14 -1.00 -8.37
C SER A 36 2.69 -0.71 -9.76
N LYS A 37 2.12 0.27 -10.43
CA LYS A 37 2.56 0.74 -11.75
C LYS A 37 3.57 1.87 -11.67
N VAL A 38 3.82 2.39 -10.46
CA VAL A 38 4.75 3.49 -10.23
C VAL A 38 5.62 3.16 -9.03
N THR A 39 6.82 3.74 -8.99
CA THR A 39 7.70 3.60 -7.82
C THR A 39 7.30 4.63 -6.78
N LEU A 40 6.98 4.16 -5.57
CA LEU A 40 6.54 5.02 -4.48
C LEU A 40 7.57 5.05 -3.36
N PRO A 41 7.86 6.22 -2.77
CA PRO A 41 8.67 6.31 -1.54
C PRO A 41 8.00 5.61 -0.36
N GLN A 42 8.78 5.26 0.66
CA GLN A 42 8.25 4.61 1.86
C GLN A 42 7.40 5.55 2.72
N ALA A 43 7.80 6.81 2.84
CA ALA A 43 7.00 7.81 3.56
C ALA A 43 5.86 8.28 2.66
N ARG A 44 4.62 8.03 3.08
CA ARG A 44 3.43 8.26 2.26
C ARG A 44 2.32 8.95 3.05
N VAL A 45 1.64 9.86 2.37
CA VAL A 45 0.40 10.46 2.85
C VAL A 45 -0.65 10.25 1.77
N TYR A 46 -1.77 9.68 2.15
CA TYR A 46 -2.93 9.54 1.28
C TYR A 46 -3.98 10.55 1.66
N ILE A 47 -4.58 11.17 0.65
CA ILE A 47 -5.62 12.20 0.85
C ILE A 47 -6.85 11.75 0.09
N LEU A 48 -7.91 11.44 0.84
CA LEU A 48 -9.18 11.09 0.23
C LEU A 48 -9.96 12.36 -0.09
N ASN A 49 -10.30 12.53 -1.35
CA ASN A 49 -11.15 13.60 -1.82
C ASN A 49 -12.54 13.03 -2.07
N GLU A 50 -13.51 13.55 -1.33
CA GLU A 50 -14.89 13.06 -1.38
C GLU A 50 -15.51 13.16 -2.77
N GLY A 51 -15.25 14.27 -3.45
CA GLY A 51 -15.92 14.57 -4.71
C GLY A 51 -17.29 15.16 -4.50
N GLY A 52 -18.00 15.41 -5.60
CA GLY A 52 -19.35 15.94 -5.57
C GLY A 52 -20.40 14.84 -5.72
N TRP A 53 -21.53 15.02 -5.08
CA TRP A 53 -22.65 14.07 -5.17
C TRP A 53 -23.08 13.86 -6.61
N GLY A 54 -23.12 12.60 -7.04
CA GLY A 54 -23.48 12.21 -8.40
C GLY A 54 -22.45 12.54 -9.46
N ALA A 55 -21.30 13.12 -9.10
CA ALA A 55 -20.26 13.51 -10.05
C ALA A 55 -19.29 12.39 -10.39
N ASN A 56 -19.28 11.30 -9.62
CA ASN A 56 -18.39 10.17 -9.81
C ASN A 56 -16.92 10.61 -9.92
N ASN A 57 -16.50 11.48 -9.02
CA ASN A 57 -15.18 12.11 -9.07
C ASN A 57 -14.43 12.09 -7.74
N ALA A 58 -14.76 11.15 -6.85
CA ALA A 58 -13.93 10.87 -5.68
C ALA A 58 -12.53 10.47 -6.13
N ARG A 59 -11.51 10.87 -5.40
CA ARG A 59 -10.11 10.60 -5.74
C ARG A 59 -9.31 10.27 -4.50
N LEU A 60 -8.30 9.45 -4.69
CA LEU A 60 -7.28 9.20 -3.69
C LEU A 60 -5.98 9.84 -4.18
N ALA A 61 -5.58 10.93 -3.54
CA ALA A 61 -4.31 11.58 -3.85
C ALA A 61 -3.19 10.98 -3.00
N PHE A 62 -1.99 11.03 -3.53
CA PHE A 62 -0.76 10.57 -2.88
C PHE A 62 0.20 11.73 -2.74
N TYR A 63 0.87 11.80 -1.59
CA TYR A 63 1.90 12.80 -1.33
C TYR A 63 3.08 12.15 -0.60
N ALA A 64 4.29 12.42 -1.09
CA ALA A 64 5.53 11.95 -0.47
C ALA A 64 6.24 13.13 0.19
N PRO A 65 6.12 13.32 1.52
CA PRO A 65 6.66 14.51 2.17
C PRO A 65 8.18 14.59 2.21
N ASN A 66 8.85 13.44 2.11
CA ASN A 66 10.29 13.35 2.33
C ASN A 66 11.11 13.31 1.04
N LYS A 67 10.50 13.40 -0.13
CA LYS A 67 11.21 13.21 -1.38
C LYS A 67 10.66 14.12 -2.47
N ASP A 68 11.23 15.29 -2.58
CA ASP A 68 10.92 16.27 -3.63
C ASP A 68 9.43 16.64 -3.71
N ALA A 69 8.69 16.38 -2.62
CA ALA A 69 7.26 16.66 -2.53
C ALA A 69 6.46 16.06 -3.69
N ASP A 70 6.78 14.83 -4.06
CA ASP A 70 6.04 14.12 -5.10
C ASP A 70 4.55 14.05 -4.78
N PHE A 71 3.74 14.42 -5.75
CA PHE A 71 2.30 14.44 -5.62
C PHE A 71 1.65 13.77 -6.82
N ILE A 72 0.73 12.82 -6.54
CA ILE A 72 -0.10 12.18 -7.56
C ILE A 72 -1.54 12.49 -7.22
N SER A 73 -2.22 13.22 -8.09
CA SER A 73 -3.59 13.70 -7.80
C SER A 73 -4.64 12.59 -7.71
N ASP A 74 -4.39 11.46 -8.35
CA ASP A 74 -5.28 10.30 -8.29
C ASP A 74 -4.48 9.01 -8.41
N ILE A 75 -3.92 8.57 -7.28
CA ILE A 75 -3.13 7.33 -7.23
C ILE A 75 -4.03 6.11 -7.46
N TYR A 76 -5.30 6.15 -7.03
CA TYR A 76 -6.20 5.03 -7.27
C TYR A 76 -6.37 4.77 -8.76
N GLN A 77 -6.63 5.81 -9.54
CA GLN A 77 -6.78 5.67 -10.99
C GLN A 77 -5.47 5.25 -11.65
N THR A 78 -4.36 5.78 -11.20
CA THR A 78 -3.03 5.40 -11.71
C THR A 78 -2.77 3.91 -11.52
N GLN A 79 -3.08 3.37 -10.34
CA GLN A 79 -2.78 1.99 -10.00
C GLN A 79 -3.81 0.99 -10.56
N ASN A 80 -5.08 1.39 -10.65
CA ASN A 80 -6.17 0.46 -10.95
C ASN A 80 -6.82 0.68 -12.31
N ASN A 81 -6.43 1.72 -13.03
CA ASN A 81 -6.99 2.09 -14.32
C ASN A 81 -8.51 2.21 -14.29
N ALA A 82 -9.03 2.76 -13.20
CA ALA A 82 -10.46 2.97 -12.96
C ALA A 82 -10.66 4.12 -12.00
N LYS A 83 -11.81 4.74 -12.03
CA LYS A 83 -12.18 5.77 -11.07
C LYS A 83 -12.50 5.15 -9.73
N LEU A 84 -12.20 5.87 -8.64
CA LEU A 84 -12.59 5.45 -7.29
C LEU A 84 -14.11 5.38 -7.14
N GLY A 85 -14.83 6.34 -7.69
CA GLY A 85 -16.27 6.30 -7.71
C GLY A 85 -16.91 7.60 -7.23
N ASP A 86 -18.13 7.49 -6.71
CA ASP A 86 -18.93 8.61 -6.22
C ASP A 86 -18.90 8.66 -4.69
N LEU A 87 -18.52 9.80 -4.14
CA LEU A 87 -18.42 10.10 -2.71
C LEU A 87 -17.51 9.16 -1.92
N GLY A 88 -16.24 9.48 -1.91
CA GLY A 88 -15.26 8.87 -0.99
C GLY A 88 -15.51 9.38 0.42
N GLN A 89 -16.23 8.63 1.22
CA GLN A 89 -16.77 9.07 2.51
C GLN A 89 -15.77 9.00 3.64
N SER A 90 -15.03 7.91 3.74
CA SER A 90 -14.07 7.72 4.83
C SER A 90 -12.95 6.79 4.40
N MET A 91 -11.82 6.91 5.09
CA MET A 91 -10.64 6.11 4.84
C MET A 91 -9.96 5.80 6.15
N ILE A 92 -9.54 4.55 6.31
CA ILE A 92 -8.70 4.13 7.43
C ILE A 92 -7.52 3.33 6.93
N GLU A 93 -6.46 3.30 7.72
CA GLU A 93 -5.30 2.45 7.47
C GLU A 93 -5.24 1.42 8.61
N TYR A 94 -5.03 0.17 8.25
CA TYR A 94 -4.88 -0.92 9.20
C TYR A 94 -3.91 -1.96 8.64
N GLU A 95 -2.86 -2.25 9.38
CA GLU A 95 -1.80 -3.20 9.01
C GLU A 95 -1.23 -2.95 7.60
N ASP A 96 -0.94 -1.68 7.31
CA ASP A 96 -0.40 -1.20 6.04
C ASP A 96 -1.34 -1.40 4.84
N GLU A 97 -2.61 -1.71 5.10
CA GLU A 97 -3.66 -1.74 4.08
C GLU A 97 -4.60 -0.54 4.26
N ILE A 98 -5.17 -0.08 3.17
CA ILE A 98 -6.05 1.08 3.15
C ILE A 98 -7.47 0.62 2.85
N TYR A 99 -8.41 1.07 3.66
CA TYR A 99 -9.83 0.76 3.49
C TYR A 99 -10.59 2.06 3.21
N ILE A 100 -11.33 2.10 2.11
CA ILE A 100 -12.07 3.29 1.69
C ILE A 100 -13.54 2.93 1.50
N ALA A 101 -14.41 3.66 2.21
CA ALA A 101 -15.86 3.59 2.00
C ALA A 101 -16.26 4.60 0.93
N VAL A 102 -16.83 4.12 -0.16
CA VAL A 102 -17.31 4.95 -1.28
C VAL A 102 -18.82 4.90 -1.27
N SER A 103 -19.43 5.81 -0.52
CA SER A 103 -20.85 5.76 -0.17
C SER A 103 -21.78 5.95 -1.36
N GLY A 104 -21.47 6.87 -2.26
CA GLY A 104 -22.29 7.09 -3.46
C GLY A 104 -22.26 5.94 -4.44
N SER A 105 -21.19 5.13 -4.43
CA SER A 105 -21.07 3.93 -5.24
C SER A 105 -21.41 2.66 -4.49
N ASN A 106 -21.76 2.75 -3.21
CA ASN A 106 -22.20 1.64 -2.35
C ASN A 106 -21.19 0.50 -2.23
N TYR A 107 -19.91 0.82 -2.02
CA TYR A 107 -18.91 -0.22 -1.81
C TYR A 107 -17.82 0.19 -0.83
N LEU A 108 -17.15 -0.82 -0.28
CA LEU A 108 -15.92 -0.69 0.47
C LEU A 108 -14.79 -1.33 -0.34
N THR A 109 -13.70 -0.62 -0.52
CA THR A 109 -12.51 -1.19 -1.16
C THR A 109 -11.36 -1.31 -0.19
N LYS A 110 -10.57 -2.36 -0.36
CA LYS A 110 -9.32 -2.58 0.35
C LYS A 110 -8.17 -2.47 -0.64
N LEU A 111 -7.21 -1.61 -0.34
CA LEU A 111 -6.03 -1.38 -1.15
C LEU A 111 -4.79 -1.80 -0.37
N ASN A 112 -3.73 -2.16 -1.08
CA ASN A 112 -2.42 -2.30 -0.44
C ASN A 112 -1.77 -0.92 -0.21
N ALA A 113 -0.56 -0.91 0.32
CA ALA A 113 0.16 0.33 0.64
C ALA A 113 0.52 1.17 -0.59
N ALA A 114 0.42 0.62 -1.79
CA ALA A 114 0.63 1.33 -3.04
C ALA A 114 -0.65 1.88 -3.66
N GLY A 115 -1.81 1.64 -3.05
CA GLY A 115 -3.11 2.06 -3.62
C GLY A 115 -3.68 1.09 -4.65
N VAL A 116 -3.12 -0.12 -4.76
CA VAL A 116 -3.64 -1.16 -5.64
C VAL A 116 -4.80 -1.88 -4.97
N GLU A 117 -5.93 -1.97 -5.65
CA GLU A 117 -7.13 -2.61 -5.10
C GLU A 117 -6.91 -4.12 -4.94
N LEU A 118 -7.10 -4.61 -3.73
CA LEU A 118 -6.98 -6.02 -3.39
C LEU A 118 -8.34 -6.70 -3.36
N LYS A 119 -9.37 -6.00 -2.88
CA LYS A 119 -10.70 -6.56 -2.74
C LYS A 119 -11.74 -5.45 -2.63
N ARG A 120 -12.95 -5.77 -3.05
CA ARG A 120 -14.09 -4.86 -2.99
C ARG A 120 -15.31 -5.60 -2.46
N VAL A 121 -16.09 -4.95 -1.61
CA VAL A 121 -17.36 -5.47 -1.09
C VAL A 121 -18.45 -4.46 -1.41
N SER A 122 -19.48 -4.90 -2.13
CA SER A 122 -20.63 -4.08 -2.44
C SER A 122 -21.64 -4.10 -1.29
N PHE A 123 -22.24 -2.96 -1.01
CA PHE A 123 -23.29 -2.81 0.00
C PHE A 123 -24.69 -2.81 -0.60
N VAL A 124 -24.84 -3.24 -1.83
CA VAL A 124 -26.13 -3.37 -2.49
C VAL A 124 -26.59 -4.81 -2.35
N ASP A 125 -27.81 -5.02 -1.81
CA ASP A 125 -28.38 -6.35 -1.68
C ASP A 125 -28.96 -6.87 -3.01
N ASP A 126 -29.47 -8.12 -2.98
CA ASP A 126 -30.03 -8.76 -4.16
C ASP A 126 -31.23 -8.01 -4.75
N ASN A 127 -31.83 -7.12 -3.98
CA ASN A 127 -32.95 -6.26 -4.42
C ASN A 127 -32.48 -4.89 -4.86
N ASN A 128 -31.19 -4.67 -4.97
CA ASN A 128 -30.58 -3.42 -5.36
C ASN A 128 -30.81 -2.28 -4.35
N LEU A 129 -30.99 -2.63 -3.09
CA LEU A 129 -31.16 -1.66 -2.02
C LEU A 129 -29.80 -1.35 -1.38
N SER A 130 -29.50 -0.07 -1.26
CA SER A 130 -28.27 0.40 -0.65
C SER A 130 -28.30 0.16 0.87
N ALA A 131 -27.16 -0.26 1.41
CA ALA A 131 -27.02 -0.50 2.86
C ALA A 131 -26.84 0.79 3.66
N GLY A 132 -26.91 1.92 3.06
CA GLY A 132 -26.71 3.11 3.83
C GLY A 132 -26.79 4.36 3.45
#